data_ed33a4b398e19edb927fd1e74222aae0
#
_entry.id   ed33a4b398e19edb927fd1e74222aae0
#
_cell.length_a   1.000
_cell.length_b   1.000
_cell.length_c   1.000
_cell.angle_alpha   90.00
_cell.angle_beta   90.00
_cell.angle_gamma   90.00
#
_symmetry.space_group_name_H-M   'P 1'
#
loop_
_entity.id
_entity.type
_entity.pdbx_description
1 polymer ?
#
loop_
_entity_poly.entity_id
_entity_poly.type
_entity_poly.pdbx_seq_one_letter_code
_entity_poly.pdbx_strand_id
1 'polypeptide(L)'
;MAGGGPSSSSKKNKGVSGGGFQSLGLSEPVYRGIVKMGFRIPTPVQRKSLPVVLSGSDTVVMARTGSGKTAAFLIPVLERLLASRGGGGDESSRHHHHDGADRNRSAGAVILSPTRELSMQTLRVCRTLSSLTNLKSIGINGGESMEKQFSLLSSRPDIIIATPGRLAHHLSEIPDFHLKQCEVVVFDEADRLFEMGFAMQIRQICSRMPGPESGRQTLLFSATMPKVLVEFTKSGIMGEPEVVRLDSEVSVSAELRCGFITVRSGEKDAALLHLLRDVLPSAPTVGAQSGHGMDDEDGGDDDNAKRNPGKNKKKRGVMSNRLGLTLIFAATRHHVDYLTTLLNTAGLGMEATGIYGTMDQVARKENLARFRSGEKPILVVTDVAARGIDVPLIDHVIHYAFPPSAKLFVHRSGRAARAGRIGYCWGIVDPEELPYMVDLHVFLGRRLSNGTIEKDSKEADNDDDDGEESNGDVVGDDNEDDTDTESLTYSLAEMTPDMVHYGCIPELTLVEEVENVRRIADSEMTGSHDAEALRALTR
;
A
#
# COMPACT_ATOMS: atom_id res chain seq x y z
N MET A 1 -44.62 -30.31 -57.40
CA MET A 1 -43.28 -29.95 -57.87
C MET A 1 -42.58 -29.15 -56.82
N ALA A 2 -41.47 -29.64 -56.41
CA ALA A 2 -40.63 -29.22 -55.30
C ALA A 2 -39.91 -27.90 -55.58
N GLY A 3 -39.74 -27.07 -54.54
CA GLY A 3 -38.85 -25.93 -54.54
C GLY A 3 -38.27 -25.76 -53.15
N GLY A 4 -37.15 -26.40 -52.91
CA GLY A 4 -36.40 -26.26 -51.68
C GLY A 4 -35.61 -24.97 -51.65
N GLY A 5 -35.76 -24.18 -50.55
CA GLY A 5 -34.91 -23.04 -50.23
C GLY A 5 -33.84 -23.45 -49.21
N PRO A 6 -32.64 -22.88 -49.26
CA PRO A 6 -31.53 -23.32 -48.43
C PRO A 6 -31.63 -22.76 -46.99
N SER A 7 -31.52 -23.64 -46.03
CA SER A 7 -31.38 -23.34 -44.61
C SER A 7 -30.06 -22.66 -44.31
N SER A 8 -30.10 -21.40 -43.88
CA SER A 8 -28.95 -20.70 -43.30
C SER A 8 -28.67 -21.22 -41.90
N SER A 9 -27.67 -22.05 -41.77
CA SER A 9 -27.12 -22.45 -40.49
C SER A 9 -26.42 -21.29 -39.82
N SER A 10 -27.06 -20.66 -38.85
CA SER A 10 -26.39 -19.73 -37.91
C SER A 10 -25.37 -20.50 -37.10
N LYS A 11 -24.10 -20.28 -37.37
CA LYS A 11 -22.99 -20.71 -36.49
C LYS A 11 -23.15 -20.02 -35.12
N LYS A 12 -23.65 -20.74 -34.14
CA LYS A 12 -23.52 -20.35 -32.75
C LYS A 12 -22.04 -20.27 -32.39
N ASN A 13 -21.50 -19.05 -32.31
CA ASN A 13 -20.22 -18.81 -31.65
C ASN A 13 -20.34 -19.29 -30.22
N LYS A 14 -19.66 -20.39 -29.91
CA LYS A 14 -19.42 -20.80 -28.51
C LYS A 14 -18.60 -19.72 -27.86
N GLY A 15 -19.23 -18.91 -27.00
CA GLY A 15 -18.58 -17.91 -26.20
C GLY A 15 -17.50 -18.56 -25.35
N VAL A 16 -16.27 -18.12 -25.55
CA VAL A 16 -15.15 -18.38 -24.65
C VAL A 16 -15.51 -17.73 -23.32
N SER A 17 -15.76 -18.53 -22.28
CA SER A 17 -15.96 -18.09 -20.91
C SER A 17 -14.62 -17.64 -20.32
N GLY A 18 -14.14 -16.46 -20.72
CA GLY A 18 -12.97 -15.83 -20.18
C GLY A 18 -13.40 -14.64 -19.31
N GLY A 19 -13.37 -14.77 -17.98
CA GLY A 19 -13.70 -13.71 -17.01
C GLY A 19 -12.64 -12.60 -16.93
N GLY A 20 -12.21 -12.07 -18.07
CA GLY A 20 -11.25 -10.97 -18.20
C GLY A 20 -11.93 -9.61 -18.41
N PHE A 21 -11.16 -8.53 -18.47
CA PHE A 21 -11.65 -7.17 -18.77
C PHE A 21 -12.42 -7.09 -20.11
N GLN A 22 -12.15 -7.99 -21.06
CA GLN A 22 -12.84 -8.07 -22.34
C GLN A 22 -14.34 -8.36 -22.22
N SER A 23 -14.76 -9.08 -21.17
CA SER A 23 -16.17 -9.43 -20.97
C SER A 23 -17.02 -8.29 -20.40
N LEU A 24 -16.39 -7.17 -20.00
CA LEU A 24 -17.06 -6.02 -19.39
C LEU A 24 -17.64 -5.02 -20.40
N GLY A 25 -17.44 -5.23 -21.70
CA GLY A 25 -17.96 -4.34 -22.74
C GLY A 25 -17.34 -2.95 -22.76
N LEU A 26 -16.09 -2.83 -22.34
CA LEU A 26 -15.35 -1.57 -22.27
C LEU A 26 -15.04 -1.04 -23.67
N SER A 27 -14.96 0.29 -23.80
CA SER A 27 -14.52 0.95 -25.02
C SER A 27 -13.07 0.60 -25.37
N GLU A 28 -12.76 0.51 -26.66
CA GLU A 28 -11.44 0.13 -27.14
C GLU A 28 -10.30 1.01 -26.57
N PRO A 29 -10.42 2.36 -26.48
CA PRO A 29 -9.37 3.19 -25.91
C PRO A 29 -9.08 2.89 -24.44
N VAL A 30 -10.12 2.64 -23.62
CA VAL A 30 -9.96 2.30 -22.20
C VAL A 30 -9.38 0.91 -22.06
N TYR A 31 -9.86 -0.05 -22.84
CA TYR A 31 -9.32 -1.41 -22.82
C TYR A 31 -7.82 -1.44 -23.16
N ARG A 32 -7.39 -0.70 -24.18
CA ARG A 32 -5.95 -0.56 -24.50
C ARG A 32 -5.17 0.11 -23.38
N GLY A 33 -5.76 1.09 -22.70
CA GLY A 33 -5.17 1.71 -21.50
C GLY A 33 -4.93 0.69 -20.38
N ILE A 34 -5.88 -0.24 -20.16
CA ILE A 34 -5.76 -1.35 -19.19
C ILE A 34 -4.61 -2.29 -19.58
N VAL A 35 -4.51 -2.65 -20.85
CA VAL A 35 -3.42 -3.50 -21.35
C VAL A 35 -2.06 -2.81 -21.19
N LYS A 36 -1.97 -1.50 -21.48
CA LYS A 36 -0.76 -0.70 -21.30
C LYS A 36 -0.32 -0.63 -19.83
N MET A 37 -1.26 -0.68 -18.87
CA MET A 37 -0.98 -0.81 -17.44
C MET A 37 -0.47 -2.20 -17.03
N GLY A 38 -0.45 -3.17 -17.92
CA GLY A 38 -0.09 -4.56 -17.63
C GLY A 38 -1.17 -5.34 -16.89
N PHE A 39 -2.39 -4.83 -16.81
CA PHE A 39 -3.49 -5.51 -16.13
C PHE A 39 -4.07 -6.59 -17.06
N ARG A 40 -3.82 -7.86 -16.74
CA ARG A 40 -4.28 -9.00 -17.54
C ARG A 40 -5.62 -9.54 -17.06
N ILE A 41 -5.79 -9.65 -15.76
CA ILE A 41 -6.96 -10.23 -15.09
C ILE A 41 -7.48 -9.25 -14.05
N PRO A 42 -8.79 -8.98 -13.99
CA PRO A 42 -9.35 -8.12 -12.96
C PRO A 42 -9.18 -8.74 -11.58
N THR A 43 -8.79 -7.92 -10.62
CA THR A 43 -8.70 -8.33 -9.21
C THR A 43 -10.08 -8.66 -8.64
N PRO A 44 -10.19 -9.35 -7.48
CA PRO A 44 -11.48 -9.65 -6.88
C PRO A 44 -12.38 -8.43 -6.68
N VAL A 45 -11.82 -7.27 -6.21
CA VAL A 45 -12.58 -6.03 -6.07
C VAL A 45 -13.07 -5.53 -7.42
N GLN A 46 -12.24 -5.56 -8.44
CA GLN A 46 -12.62 -5.13 -9.79
C GLN A 46 -13.71 -6.02 -10.39
N ARG A 47 -13.62 -7.34 -10.23
CA ARG A 47 -14.65 -8.27 -10.72
C ARG A 47 -16.02 -8.02 -10.08
N LYS A 48 -16.05 -7.72 -8.77
CA LYS A 48 -17.31 -7.46 -8.06
C LYS A 48 -17.84 -6.05 -8.30
N SER A 49 -16.98 -5.03 -8.31
CA SER A 49 -17.44 -3.64 -8.35
C SER A 49 -17.63 -3.07 -9.76
N LEU A 50 -16.83 -3.49 -10.77
CA LEU A 50 -16.94 -2.93 -12.11
C LEU A 50 -18.34 -3.07 -12.72
N PRO A 51 -19.02 -4.24 -12.68
CA PRO A 51 -20.37 -4.37 -13.22
C PRO A 51 -21.38 -3.41 -12.55
N VAL A 52 -21.29 -3.27 -11.23
CA VAL A 52 -22.16 -2.39 -10.44
C VAL A 52 -21.90 -0.92 -10.74
N VAL A 53 -20.64 -0.51 -10.77
CA VAL A 53 -20.29 0.89 -11.04
C VAL A 53 -20.58 1.28 -12.49
N LEU A 54 -20.36 0.37 -13.44
CA LEU A 54 -20.68 0.59 -14.88
C LEU A 54 -22.19 0.68 -15.13
N SER A 55 -23.05 0.09 -14.28
CA SER A 55 -24.51 0.28 -14.37
C SER A 55 -24.98 1.69 -14.06
N GLY A 56 -24.12 2.54 -13.45
CA GLY A 56 -24.43 3.91 -13.09
C GLY A 56 -24.95 4.07 -11.65
N SER A 57 -25.07 2.98 -10.88
CA SER A 57 -25.52 3.02 -9.48
C SER A 57 -24.52 3.73 -8.58
N ASP A 58 -25.00 4.49 -7.60
CA ASP A 58 -24.20 4.95 -6.48
C ASP A 58 -23.65 3.73 -5.74
N THR A 59 -22.36 3.70 -5.43
CA THR A 59 -21.74 2.49 -4.95
C THR A 59 -20.77 2.73 -3.81
N VAL A 60 -20.91 1.92 -2.75
CA VAL A 60 -19.94 1.83 -1.65
C VAL A 60 -19.13 0.56 -1.80
N VAL A 61 -17.83 0.69 -2.04
CA VAL A 61 -16.91 -0.44 -2.21
C VAL A 61 -16.00 -0.55 -1.00
N MET A 62 -16.11 -1.66 -0.28
CA MET A 62 -15.27 -1.96 0.87
C MET A 62 -14.21 -2.98 0.47
N ALA A 63 -12.95 -2.53 0.46
CA ALA A 63 -11.80 -3.37 0.10
C ALA A 63 -10.51 -2.81 0.68
N ARG A 64 -9.57 -3.69 1.04
CA ARG A 64 -8.27 -3.30 1.62
C ARG A 64 -7.42 -2.44 0.66
N THR A 65 -6.43 -1.74 1.21
CA THR A 65 -5.43 -1.02 0.40
C THR A 65 -4.62 -2.01 -0.45
N GLY A 66 -4.33 -1.63 -1.70
CA GLY A 66 -3.59 -2.50 -2.62
C GLY A 66 -4.41 -3.57 -3.35
N SER A 67 -5.73 -3.65 -3.13
CA SER A 67 -6.61 -4.61 -3.82
C SER A 67 -6.93 -4.24 -5.29
N GLY A 68 -6.51 -3.05 -5.76
CA GLY A 68 -6.79 -2.57 -7.10
C GLY A 68 -8.00 -1.62 -7.20
N LYS A 69 -8.40 -0.96 -6.10
CA LYS A 69 -9.51 0.00 -6.04
C LYS A 69 -9.39 1.14 -7.04
N THR A 70 -8.18 1.67 -7.25
CA THR A 70 -7.93 2.80 -8.16
C THR A 70 -8.42 2.52 -9.58
N ALA A 71 -8.11 1.36 -10.13
CA ALA A 71 -8.63 0.97 -11.45
C ALA A 71 -10.13 0.65 -11.40
N ALA A 72 -10.64 0.15 -10.28
CA ALA A 72 -12.05 -0.18 -10.11
C ALA A 72 -12.98 1.05 -10.22
N PHE A 73 -12.52 2.24 -9.83
CA PHE A 73 -13.30 3.47 -10.05
C PHE A 73 -12.87 4.24 -11.31
N LEU A 74 -11.59 4.25 -11.67
CA LEU A 74 -11.14 5.02 -12.84
C LEU A 74 -11.70 4.48 -14.15
N ILE A 75 -11.74 3.16 -14.33
CA ILE A 75 -12.28 2.54 -15.54
C ILE A 75 -13.73 2.98 -15.81
N PRO A 76 -14.69 2.84 -14.87
CA PRO A 76 -16.05 3.32 -15.08
C PRO A 76 -16.16 4.84 -15.26
N VAL A 77 -15.36 5.62 -14.54
CA VAL A 77 -15.33 7.09 -14.72
C VAL A 77 -14.93 7.46 -16.14
N LEU A 78 -13.90 6.81 -16.69
CA LEU A 78 -13.49 7.05 -18.08
C LEU A 78 -14.56 6.64 -19.07
N GLU A 79 -15.18 5.46 -18.91
CA GLU A 79 -16.27 4.98 -19.77
C GLU A 79 -17.46 5.95 -19.77
N ARG A 80 -17.89 6.39 -18.60
CA ARG A 80 -19.01 7.33 -18.48
C ARG A 80 -18.72 8.66 -19.17
N LEU A 81 -17.53 9.23 -18.97
CA LEU A 81 -17.13 10.48 -19.61
C LEU A 81 -16.96 10.33 -21.13
N LEU A 82 -16.52 9.21 -21.62
CA LEU A 82 -16.46 8.94 -23.06
C LEU A 82 -17.86 8.80 -23.66
N ALA A 83 -18.79 8.13 -22.96
CA ALA A 83 -20.17 8.00 -23.42
C ALA A 83 -20.90 9.35 -23.46
N SER A 84 -20.73 10.18 -22.43
CA SER A 84 -21.37 11.51 -22.38
C SER A 84 -20.78 12.51 -23.39
N ARG A 85 -19.52 12.35 -23.75
CA ARG A 85 -18.78 13.28 -24.65
C ARG A 85 -18.59 12.77 -26.06
N GLY A 86 -18.75 11.47 -26.28
CA GLY A 86 -18.67 10.79 -27.57
C GLY A 86 -20.00 10.52 -28.26
N GLY A 87 -21.12 10.88 -27.64
CA GLY A 87 -22.48 10.63 -28.13
C GLY A 87 -22.90 11.45 -29.35
N GLY A 88 -22.18 11.32 -30.44
CA GLY A 88 -22.44 11.87 -31.74
C GLY A 88 -21.71 11.04 -32.79
N GLY A 89 -22.12 9.76 -32.92
CA GLY A 89 -21.60 8.84 -33.92
C GLY A 89 -22.12 9.16 -35.33
N ASP A 90 -21.82 10.36 -35.85
CA ASP A 90 -21.91 10.65 -37.28
C ASP A 90 -20.76 11.60 -37.63
N GLU A 91 -19.82 11.11 -38.42
CA GLU A 91 -18.66 11.90 -38.89
C GLU A 91 -19.10 13.14 -39.70
N SER A 92 -20.35 13.19 -40.15
CA SER A 92 -20.94 14.31 -40.89
C SER A 92 -21.32 15.51 -40.02
N SER A 93 -21.41 15.35 -38.67
CA SER A 93 -21.81 16.43 -37.74
C SER A 93 -20.61 17.19 -37.11
N ARG A 94 -19.38 16.84 -37.45
CA ARG A 94 -18.16 17.44 -36.87
C ARG A 94 -17.87 18.87 -37.32
N HIS A 95 -18.62 19.42 -38.28
CA HIS A 95 -18.28 20.73 -38.87
C HIS A 95 -19.08 21.93 -38.35
N HIS A 96 -20.05 21.77 -37.43
CA HIS A 96 -20.90 22.91 -37.05
C HIS A 96 -21.03 23.24 -35.58
N HIS A 97 -20.21 22.68 -34.66
CA HIS A 97 -20.29 23.04 -33.23
C HIS A 97 -18.96 23.59 -32.69
N HIS A 98 -18.33 24.57 -33.36
CA HIS A 98 -16.98 24.97 -32.96
C HIS A 98 -16.86 26.23 -32.06
N ASP A 99 -17.88 27.04 -31.79
CA ASP A 99 -17.60 28.30 -31.07
C ASP A 99 -18.49 28.68 -29.86
N GLY A 100 -19.57 27.95 -29.57
CA GLY A 100 -20.50 28.36 -28.50
C GLY A 100 -20.57 27.44 -27.29
N ALA A 101 -20.49 26.15 -27.49
CA ALA A 101 -20.69 25.14 -26.42
C ALA A 101 -19.47 24.96 -25.49
N ASP A 102 -18.28 25.36 -25.93
CA ASP A 102 -17.02 25.11 -25.22
C ASP A 102 -16.73 26.13 -24.11
N ARG A 103 -17.42 27.29 -24.11
CA ARG A 103 -17.18 28.34 -23.10
C ARG A 103 -17.69 28.04 -21.71
N ASN A 104 -18.58 27.06 -21.53
CA ASN A 104 -19.20 26.73 -20.24
C ASN A 104 -18.85 25.31 -19.74
N ARG A 105 -17.82 24.67 -20.31
CA ARG A 105 -17.43 23.29 -19.98
C ARG A 105 -16.72 23.24 -18.62
N SER A 106 -17.27 22.47 -17.67
CA SER A 106 -16.64 22.16 -16.39
C SER A 106 -16.25 20.68 -16.28
N ALA A 107 -15.51 20.32 -15.22
CA ALA A 107 -15.10 18.94 -15.00
C ALA A 107 -16.30 18.00 -14.86
N GLY A 108 -16.29 16.89 -15.60
CA GLY A 108 -17.30 15.85 -15.54
C GLY A 108 -17.06 14.85 -14.41
N ALA A 109 -15.83 14.74 -13.93
CA ALA A 109 -15.52 13.89 -12.78
C ALA A 109 -14.60 14.57 -11.77
N VAL A 110 -14.87 14.33 -10.49
CA VAL A 110 -14.05 14.79 -9.36
C VAL A 110 -13.69 13.59 -8.50
N ILE A 111 -12.40 13.42 -8.23
CA ILE A 111 -11.86 12.34 -7.38
C ILE A 111 -11.19 13.01 -6.19
N LEU A 112 -11.68 12.73 -4.98
CA LEU A 112 -11.14 13.26 -3.73
C LEU A 112 -10.31 12.21 -3.04
N SER A 113 -9.06 12.55 -2.73
CA SER A 113 -8.11 11.71 -2.02
C SER A 113 -7.62 12.40 -0.75
N PRO A 114 -7.35 11.68 0.37
CA PRO A 114 -6.99 12.28 1.64
C PRO A 114 -5.62 12.95 1.63
N THR A 115 -4.69 12.46 0.80
CA THR A 115 -3.31 12.96 0.74
C THR A 115 -2.91 13.35 -0.67
N ARG A 116 -1.94 14.26 -0.76
CA ARG A 116 -1.35 14.69 -2.02
C ARG A 116 -0.72 13.51 -2.79
N GLU A 117 -0.01 12.65 -2.07
CA GLU A 117 0.70 11.52 -2.64
C GLU A 117 -0.27 10.55 -3.31
N LEU A 118 -1.37 10.21 -2.62
CA LEU A 118 -2.41 9.34 -3.18
C LEU A 118 -3.10 9.99 -4.39
N SER A 119 -3.43 11.29 -4.29
CA SER A 119 -3.98 12.05 -5.41
C SER A 119 -3.05 12.03 -6.63
N MET A 120 -1.75 12.23 -6.44
CA MET A 120 -0.76 12.17 -7.53
C MET A 120 -0.56 10.77 -8.09
N GLN A 121 -0.66 9.74 -7.25
CA GLN A 121 -0.65 8.34 -7.69
C GLN A 121 -1.87 8.03 -8.55
N THR A 122 -3.06 8.42 -8.10
CA THR A 122 -4.31 8.27 -8.84
C THR A 122 -4.26 9.02 -10.17
N LEU A 123 -3.67 10.23 -10.20
CA LEU A 123 -3.49 11.00 -11.43
C LEU A 123 -2.59 10.29 -12.45
N ARG A 124 -1.49 9.68 -12.01
CA ARG A 124 -0.61 8.90 -12.89
C ARG A 124 -1.35 7.71 -13.51
N VAL A 125 -2.07 6.95 -12.68
CA VAL A 125 -2.89 5.81 -13.16
C VAL A 125 -3.96 6.31 -14.14
N CYS A 126 -4.65 7.40 -13.81
CA CYS A 126 -5.68 8.01 -14.66
C CYS A 126 -5.10 8.38 -16.04
N ARG A 127 -3.97 9.07 -16.09
CA ARG A 127 -3.30 9.46 -17.34
C ARG A 127 -2.87 8.27 -18.20
N THR A 128 -2.40 7.20 -17.57
CA THR A 128 -2.03 5.98 -18.31
C THR A 128 -3.25 5.28 -18.87
N LEU A 129 -4.33 5.13 -18.09
CA LEU A 129 -5.58 4.52 -18.52
C LEU A 129 -6.26 5.35 -19.63
N SER A 130 -6.22 6.69 -19.53
CA SER A 130 -6.83 7.61 -20.51
C SER A 130 -5.89 8.00 -21.66
N SER A 131 -4.70 7.41 -21.76
CA SER A 131 -3.66 7.85 -22.72
C SER A 131 -4.06 7.75 -24.19
N LEU A 132 -5.07 6.96 -24.50
CA LEU A 132 -5.64 6.79 -25.86
C LEU A 132 -7.02 7.44 -25.99
N THR A 133 -7.37 8.31 -25.05
CA THR A 133 -8.60 9.12 -25.08
C THR A 133 -8.26 10.61 -25.17
N ASN A 134 -9.24 11.44 -25.50
CA ASN A 134 -9.08 12.90 -25.51
C ASN A 134 -9.38 13.53 -24.13
N LEU A 135 -9.53 12.73 -23.06
CA LEU A 135 -9.87 13.20 -21.73
C LEU A 135 -8.66 13.84 -21.03
N LYS A 136 -8.84 15.07 -20.54
CA LYS A 136 -7.81 15.82 -19.81
C LYS A 136 -7.97 15.64 -18.31
N SER A 137 -6.95 15.16 -17.62
CA SER A 137 -6.92 15.02 -16.16
C SER A 137 -5.88 15.91 -15.51
N ILE A 138 -6.26 16.57 -14.42
CA ILE A 138 -5.37 17.43 -13.62
C ILE A 138 -5.38 17.06 -12.14
N GLY A 139 -4.30 17.46 -11.44
CA GLY A 139 -4.18 17.32 -9.99
C GLY A 139 -4.25 18.67 -9.29
N ILE A 140 -5.08 18.77 -8.24
CA ILE A 140 -5.25 19.99 -7.43
C ILE A 140 -4.94 19.66 -5.96
N ASN A 141 -3.71 19.93 -5.55
CA ASN A 141 -3.20 19.50 -4.26
C ASN A 141 -2.51 20.63 -3.49
N GLY A 142 -2.47 20.54 -2.16
CA GLY A 142 -1.70 21.46 -1.33
C GLY A 142 -0.19 21.38 -1.63
N GLY A 143 0.55 22.45 -1.32
CA GLY A 143 2.00 22.51 -1.51
C GLY A 143 2.46 22.75 -2.95
N GLU A 144 1.56 23.13 -3.85
CA GLU A 144 1.88 23.62 -5.19
C GLU A 144 1.48 25.10 -5.34
N SER A 145 2.15 25.79 -6.26
CA SER A 145 1.85 27.21 -6.53
C SER A 145 0.41 27.38 -7.00
N MET A 146 -0.28 28.39 -6.46
CA MET A 146 -1.64 28.73 -6.85
C MET A 146 -1.77 29.07 -8.32
N GLU A 147 -0.82 29.83 -8.86
CA GLU A 147 -0.77 30.26 -10.26
C GLU A 147 -0.74 29.07 -11.23
N LYS A 148 0.08 28.06 -10.92
CA LYS A 148 0.10 26.83 -11.72
C LYS A 148 -1.24 26.12 -11.70
N GLN A 149 -1.90 26.06 -10.54
CA GLN A 149 -3.21 25.43 -10.41
C GLN A 149 -4.30 26.23 -11.13
N PHE A 150 -4.25 27.57 -11.11
CA PHE A 150 -5.13 28.42 -11.91
C PHE A 150 -4.98 28.12 -13.41
N SER A 151 -3.76 28.05 -13.90
CA SER A 151 -3.49 27.69 -15.30
C SER A 151 -4.05 26.30 -15.66
N LEU A 152 -3.89 25.32 -14.77
CA LEU A 152 -4.45 23.99 -14.97
C LEU A 152 -5.99 23.99 -15.02
N LEU A 153 -6.64 24.70 -14.09
CA LEU A 153 -8.12 24.83 -14.07
C LEU A 153 -8.64 25.58 -15.31
N SER A 154 -7.92 26.60 -15.76
CA SER A 154 -8.27 27.36 -16.98
C SER A 154 -8.16 26.50 -18.25
N SER A 155 -7.43 25.38 -18.22
CA SER A 155 -7.38 24.43 -19.35
C SER A 155 -8.64 23.59 -19.53
N ARG A 156 -9.65 23.79 -18.68
CA ARG A 156 -10.94 23.09 -18.68
C ARG A 156 -10.78 21.56 -18.67
N PRO A 157 -10.27 21.00 -17.58
CA PRO A 157 -10.07 19.55 -17.46
C PRO A 157 -11.40 18.80 -17.44
N ASP A 158 -11.36 17.56 -17.88
CA ASP A 158 -12.50 16.63 -17.79
C ASP A 158 -12.54 15.94 -16.44
N ILE A 159 -11.38 15.70 -15.85
CA ILE A 159 -11.21 14.99 -14.57
C ILE A 159 -10.33 15.82 -13.64
N ILE A 160 -10.84 16.10 -12.44
CA ILE A 160 -10.08 16.73 -11.37
C ILE A 160 -9.81 15.70 -10.28
N ILE A 161 -8.53 15.47 -9.95
CA ILE A 161 -8.11 14.62 -8.84
C ILE A 161 -7.48 15.52 -7.79
N ALA A 162 -8.05 15.57 -6.58
CA ALA A 162 -7.74 16.64 -5.64
C ALA A 162 -7.71 16.18 -4.18
N THR A 163 -7.00 16.97 -3.35
CA THR A 163 -7.22 16.95 -1.90
C THR A 163 -8.34 17.95 -1.55
N PRO A 164 -9.26 17.58 -0.61
CA PRO A 164 -10.48 18.37 -0.36
C PRO A 164 -10.21 19.84 -0.01
N GLY A 165 -9.24 20.10 0.88
CA GLY A 165 -8.92 21.46 1.33
C GLY A 165 -8.53 22.38 0.19
N ARG A 166 -7.70 21.92 -0.76
CA ARG A 166 -7.26 22.74 -1.88
C ARG A 166 -8.34 22.96 -2.92
N LEU A 167 -9.16 21.95 -3.21
CA LEU A 167 -10.26 22.09 -4.14
C LEU A 167 -11.35 23.03 -3.58
N ALA A 168 -11.71 22.89 -2.29
CA ALA A 168 -12.65 23.79 -1.62
C ALA A 168 -12.16 25.25 -1.65
N HIS A 169 -10.87 25.48 -1.43
CA HIS A 169 -10.25 26.81 -1.52
C HIS A 169 -10.41 27.41 -2.93
N HIS A 170 -10.09 26.66 -3.99
CA HIS A 170 -10.28 27.15 -5.37
C HIS A 170 -11.74 27.43 -5.70
N LEU A 171 -12.69 26.62 -5.21
CA LEU A 171 -14.14 26.86 -5.40
C LEU A 171 -14.63 28.12 -4.68
N SER A 172 -13.93 28.58 -3.64
CA SER A 172 -14.25 29.83 -2.93
C SER A 172 -13.61 31.06 -3.58
N GLU A 173 -12.38 30.93 -4.08
CA GLU A 173 -11.56 32.05 -4.57
C GLU A 173 -11.82 32.38 -6.06
N ILE A 174 -12.21 31.38 -6.87
CA ILE A 174 -12.39 31.58 -8.31
C ILE A 174 -13.88 31.69 -8.63
N PRO A 175 -14.41 32.88 -8.95
CA PRO A 175 -15.85 33.08 -9.17
C PRO A 175 -16.44 32.25 -10.32
N ASP A 176 -15.66 32.06 -11.39
CA ASP A 176 -16.10 31.33 -12.59
C ASP A 176 -15.83 29.83 -12.54
N PHE A 177 -15.17 29.35 -11.47
CA PHE A 177 -14.90 27.94 -11.30
C PHE A 177 -16.07 27.24 -10.61
N HIS A 178 -16.71 26.33 -11.32
CA HIS A 178 -17.86 25.57 -10.82
C HIS A 178 -17.82 24.11 -11.22
N LEU A 179 -18.57 23.28 -10.51
CA LEU A 179 -18.68 21.83 -10.75
C LEU A 179 -20.08 21.42 -11.20
N LYS A 180 -20.83 22.33 -11.83
CA LYS A 180 -22.24 22.11 -12.21
C LYS A 180 -22.46 21.00 -13.25
N GLN A 181 -21.42 20.56 -13.94
CA GLN A 181 -21.49 19.47 -14.92
C GLN A 181 -20.81 18.19 -14.41
N CYS A 182 -20.57 18.09 -13.11
CA CYS A 182 -19.97 16.92 -12.52
C CYS A 182 -20.95 15.74 -12.56
N GLU A 183 -20.63 14.73 -13.35
CA GLU A 183 -21.39 13.50 -13.54
C GLU A 183 -21.01 12.41 -12.55
N VAL A 184 -19.74 12.42 -12.08
CA VAL A 184 -19.22 11.42 -11.16
C VAL A 184 -18.37 12.06 -10.08
N VAL A 185 -18.64 11.74 -8.82
CA VAL A 185 -17.76 12.06 -7.70
C VAL A 185 -17.26 10.78 -7.04
N VAL A 186 -15.96 10.71 -6.80
CA VAL A 186 -15.31 9.57 -6.16
C VAL A 186 -14.63 10.00 -4.86
N PHE A 187 -14.90 9.28 -3.79
CA PHE A 187 -14.21 9.41 -2.50
C PHE A 187 -13.26 8.22 -2.34
N ASP A 188 -11.97 8.45 -2.57
CA ASP A 188 -10.93 7.42 -2.41
C ASP A 188 -10.38 7.45 -0.99
N GLU A 189 -10.19 6.27 -0.37
CA GLU A 189 -9.88 6.12 1.05
C GLU A 189 -10.83 6.97 1.93
N ALA A 190 -12.14 6.80 1.74
CA ALA A 190 -13.15 7.64 2.36
C ALA A 190 -13.07 7.63 3.89
N ASP A 191 -12.79 6.49 4.53
CA ASP A 191 -12.55 6.43 5.97
C ASP A 191 -11.44 7.40 6.41
N ARG A 192 -10.40 7.56 5.61
CA ARG A 192 -9.30 8.48 5.88
C ARG A 192 -9.67 9.94 5.65
N LEU A 193 -10.44 10.21 4.61
CA LEU A 193 -10.96 11.57 4.36
C LEU A 193 -11.69 12.12 5.59
N PHE A 194 -12.49 11.29 6.25
CA PHE A 194 -13.24 11.70 7.44
C PHE A 194 -12.37 11.71 8.71
N GLU A 195 -11.49 10.74 8.90
CA GLU A 195 -10.54 10.72 10.02
C GLU A 195 -9.60 11.94 10.03
N MET A 196 -9.25 12.46 8.87
CA MET A 196 -8.41 13.66 8.73
C MET A 196 -9.20 14.98 8.86
N GLY A 197 -10.51 14.93 9.13
CA GLY A 197 -11.31 16.10 9.39
C GLY A 197 -11.82 16.86 8.15
N PHE A 198 -11.79 16.25 6.95
CA PHE A 198 -12.23 16.92 5.72
C PHE A 198 -13.74 16.95 5.52
N ALA A 199 -14.54 16.56 6.50
CA ALA A 199 -16.01 16.49 6.37
C ALA A 199 -16.64 17.80 5.91
N MET A 200 -16.19 18.95 6.42
CA MET A 200 -16.72 20.27 6.06
C MET A 200 -16.35 20.63 4.61
N GLN A 201 -15.11 20.45 4.20
CA GLN A 201 -14.65 20.72 2.85
C GLN A 201 -15.36 19.82 1.82
N ILE A 202 -15.58 18.56 2.15
CA ILE A 202 -16.33 17.62 1.30
C ILE A 202 -17.76 18.11 1.11
N ARG A 203 -18.46 18.50 2.18
CA ARG A 203 -19.82 19.07 2.08
C ARG A 203 -19.85 20.34 1.23
N GLN A 204 -18.88 21.24 1.40
CA GLN A 204 -18.74 22.45 0.59
C GLN A 204 -18.53 22.13 -0.90
N ILE A 205 -17.71 21.15 -1.22
CA ILE A 205 -17.46 20.70 -2.61
C ILE A 205 -18.75 20.10 -3.19
N CYS A 206 -19.39 19.18 -2.46
CA CYS A 206 -20.62 18.53 -2.92
C CYS A 206 -21.79 19.51 -3.12
N SER A 207 -21.88 20.58 -2.32
CA SER A 207 -22.90 21.63 -2.51
C SER A 207 -22.72 22.45 -3.79
N ARG A 208 -21.57 22.38 -4.45
CA ARG A 208 -21.27 23.03 -5.74
C ARG A 208 -21.44 22.10 -6.95
N MET A 209 -21.86 20.85 -6.71
CA MET A 209 -22.16 19.84 -7.73
C MET A 209 -23.66 19.64 -7.89
N PRO A 210 -24.14 19.02 -8.99
CA PRO A 210 -25.51 18.55 -9.10
C PRO A 210 -25.85 17.58 -7.97
N GLY A 211 -27.09 17.54 -7.51
CA GLY A 211 -27.57 16.55 -6.55
C GLY A 211 -27.62 15.15 -7.13
N PRO A 212 -27.74 14.10 -6.30
CA PRO A 212 -27.85 12.71 -6.79
C PRO A 212 -29.09 12.51 -7.67
N GLU A 213 -30.19 13.25 -7.42
CA GLU A 213 -31.41 13.25 -8.24
C GLU A 213 -31.18 13.75 -9.68
N SER A 214 -30.11 14.47 -9.94
CA SER A 214 -29.72 14.92 -11.28
C SER A 214 -28.97 13.87 -12.08
N GLY A 215 -28.86 12.63 -11.59
CA GLY A 215 -28.12 11.54 -12.24
C GLY A 215 -26.61 11.56 -12.02
N ARG A 216 -26.11 12.40 -11.08
CA ARG A 216 -24.72 12.33 -10.66
C ARG A 216 -24.47 11.03 -9.90
N GLN A 217 -23.48 10.28 -10.33
CA GLN A 217 -23.04 9.07 -9.66
C GLN A 217 -22.05 9.39 -8.54
N THR A 218 -22.25 8.79 -7.37
CA THR A 218 -21.35 8.93 -6.22
C THR A 218 -20.72 7.59 -5.89
N LEU A 219 -19.38 7.55 -5.89
CA LEU A 219 -18.60 6.35 -5.63
C LEU A 219 -17.78 6.54 -4.36
N LEU A 220 -17.89 5.59 -3.44
CA LEU A 220 -17.19 5.61 -2.18
C LEU A 220 -16.32 4.35 -2.05
N PHE A 221 -15.01 4.54 -2.01
CA PHE A 221 -14.04 3.47 -1.85
C PHE A 221 -13.35 3.60 -0.49
N SER A 222 -13.47 2.57 0.35
CA SER A 222 -12.95 2.57 1.70
C SER A 222 -12.38 1.21 2.10
N ALA A 223 -11.48 1.20 3.06
CA ALA A 223 -11.06 -0.05 3.70
C ALA A 223 -12.00 -0.41 4.86
N THR A 224 -12.65 0.55 5.49
CA THR A 224 -13.53 0.37 6.64
C THR A 224 -14.77 1.26 6.53
N MET A 225 -15.80 0.97 7.35
CA MET A 225 -17.05 1.73 7.38
C MET A 225 -17.31 2.29 8.79
N PRO A 226 -16.60 3.33 9.23
CA PRO A 226 -16.84 3.97 10.52
C PRO A 226 -18.22 4.64 10.57
N LYS A 227 -18.76 4.87 11.77
CA LYS A 227 -20.11 5.47 11.96
C LYS A 227 -20.28 6.78 11.20
N VAL A 228 -19.28 7.65 11.22
CA VAL A 228 -19.28 8.95 10.49
C VAL A 228 -19.48 8.75 9.00
N LEU A 229 -18.91 7.71 8.41
CA LEU A 229 -19.06 7.40 6.99
C LEU A 229 -20.46 6.86 6.67
N VAL A 230 -21.04 6.05 7.57
CA VAL A 230 -22.45 5.62 7.46
C VAL A 230 -23.39 6.81 7.52
N GLU A 231 -23.16 7.76 8.41
CA GLU A 231 -23.95 9.00 8.49
C GLU A 231 -23.80 9.86 7.23
N PHE A 232 -22.60 9.93 6.68
CA PHE A 232 -22.32 10.63 5.43
C PHE A 232 -23.09 10.02 4.25
N THR A 233 -23.13 8.69 4.12
CA THR A 233 -23.92 8.04 3.05
C THR A 233 -25.42 8.33 3.17
N LYS A 234 -25.93 8.55 4.39
CA LYS A 234 -27.32 8.89 4.67
C LYS A 234 -27.63 10.39 4.57
N SER A 235 -26.62 11.25 4.37
CA SER A 235 -26.77 12.72 4.40
C SER A 235 -27.36 13.34 3.12
N GLY A 236 -27.83 12.53 2.16
CA GLY A 236 -28.37 13.01 0.89
C GLY A 236 -27.32 13.37 -0.16
N ILE A 237 -26.05 13.12 0.10
CA ILE A 237 -24.97 13.29 -0.89
C ILE A 237 -24.93 12.12 -1.89
N MET A 238 -25.40 10.96 -1.46
CA MET A 238 -25.60 9.77 -2.29
C MET A 238 -27.09 9.44 -2.37
N GLY A 239 -27.51 8.78 -3.45
CA GLY A 239 -28.78 8.07 -3.50
C GLY A 239 -28.74 6.81 -2.62
N GLU A 240 -29.57 5.82 -2.92
CA GLU A 240 -29.44 4.50 -2.27
C GLU A 240 -28.27 3.74 -2.88
N PRO A 241 -27.13 3.62 -2.16
CA PRO A 241 -25.94 3.02 -2.75
C PRO A 241 -25.99 1.50 -2.72
N GLU A 242 -25.53 0.88 -3.78
CA GLU A 242 -25.18 -0.54 -3.76
C GLU A 242 -23.88 -0.74 -2.95
N VAL A 243 -23.89 -1.74 -2.06
CA VAL A 243 -22.74 -2.03 -1.19
C VAL A 243 -22.02 -3.28 -1.67
N VAL A 244 -20.81 -3.08 -2.18
CA VAL A 244 -19.91 -4.15 -2.60
C VAL A 244 -18.90 -4.41 -1.48
N ARG A 245 -19.07 -5.53 -0.77
CA ARG A 245 -18.11 -5.98 0.25
C ARG A 245 -17.33 -7.19 -0.25
N LEU A 246 -16.07 -7.20 0.10
CA LEU A 246 -15.23 -8.38 -0.04
C LEU A 246 -15.01 -8.96 1.36
N ASP A 247 -15.87 -9.90 1.75
CA ASP A 247 -15.97 -10.43 3.11
C ASP A 247 -14.69 -11.09 3.66
N SER A 248 -13.77 -11.44 2.77
CA SER A 248 -12.44 -11.97 3.13
C SER A 248 -11.39 -10.89 3.43
N GLU A 249 -11.72 -9.60 3.36
CA GLU A 249 -10.71 -8.52 3.33
C GLU A 249 -10.57 -7.71 4.63
N VAL A 250 -11.32 -8.03 5.67
CA VAL A 250 -11.08 -7.47 7.02
C VAL A 250 -9.87 -8.17 7.66
N SER A 251 -9.46 -9.32 7.15
CA SER A 251 -8.28 -10.05 7.60
C SER A 251 -7.00 -9.60 6.88
N VAL A 252 -5.86 -9.78 7.52
CA VAL A 252 -4.54 -9.66 6.90
C VAL A 252 -4.36 -10.66 5.76
N SER A 253 -3.43 -10.39 4.83
CA SER A 253 -3.13 -11.30 3.72
C SER A 253 -2.82 -12.71 4.24
N ALA A 254 -3.29 -13.74 3.54
CA ALA A 254 -2.92 -15.11 3.83
C ALA A 254 -1.40 -15.37 3.71
N GLU A 255 -0.70 -14.55 2.92
CA GLU A 255 0.75 -14.64 2.73
C GLU A 255 1.54 -13.83 3.78
N LEU A 256 0.87 -13.20 4.76
CA LEU A 256 1.52 -12.41 5.80
C LEU A 256 1.92 -13.29 6.98
N ARG A 257 3.20 -13.32 7.28
CA ARG A 257 3.80 -13.95 8.46
C ARG A 257 3.92 -12.92 9.57
N CYS A 258 3.45 -13.25 10.77
CA CYS A 258 3.47 -12.33 11.90
C CYS A 258 4.34 -12.87 13.04
N GLY A 259 5.30 -12.05 13.50
CA GLY A 259 6.14 -12.34 14.67
C GLY A 259 6.09 -11.16 15.65
N PHE A 260 5.87 -11.43 16.94
CA PHE A 260 5.87 -10.41 17.97
C PHE A 260 6.92 -10.73 19.03
N ILE A 261 7.72 -9.74 19.38
CA ILE A 261 8.80 -9.83 20.36
C ILE A 261 8.39 -8.99 21.56
N THR A 262 8.28 -9.63 22.73
CA THR A 262 8.02 -8.94 23.98
C THR A 262 9.33 -8.51 24.62
N VAL A 263 9.38 -7.27 25.10
CA VAL A 263 10.55 -6.66 25.70
C VAL A 263 10.16 -5.92 26.98
N ARG A 264 11.14 -5.65 27.86
CA ARG A 264 10.93 -4.76 29.00
C ARG A 264 10.90 -3.30 28.55
N SER A 265 10.38 -2.43 29.40
CA SER A 265 10.39 -0.99 29.14
C SER A 265 11.82 -0.48 28.93
N GLY A 266 12.05 0.23 27.82
CA GLY A 266 13.35 0.78 27.44
C GLY A 266 14.27 -0.15 26.63
N GLU A 267 13.85 -1.37 26.29
CA GLU A 267 14.66 -2.34 25.53
C GLU A 267 14.28 -2.42 24.04
N LYS A 268 13.32 -1.60 23.57
CA LYS A 268 12.85 -1.64 22.17
C LYS A 268 13.95 -1.39 21.15
N ASP A 269 14.89 -0.51 21.47
CA ASP A 269 16.00 -0.17 20.56
C ASP A 269 16.94 -1.35 20.36
N ALA A 270 17.28 -2.02 21.46
CA ALA A 270 18.10 -3.23 21.45
C ALA A 270 17.43 -4.36 20.66
N ALA A 271 16.13 -4.56 20.91
CA ALA A 271 15.34 -5.54 20.18
C ALA A 271 15.25 -5.22 18.67
N LEU A 272 15.13 -3.94 18.31
CA LEU A 272 15.14 -3.52 16.90
C LEU A 272 16.48 -3.82 16.23
N LEU A 273 17.60 -3.52 16.88
CA LEU A 273 18.94 -3.79 16.36
C LEU A 273 19.17 -5.28 16.17
N HIS A 274 18.82 -6.09 17.17
CA HIS A 274 18.91 -7.56 17.09
C HIS A 274 18.05 -8.12 15.92
N LEU A 275 16.80 -7.66 15.82
CA LEU A 275 15.90 -8.06 14.73
C LEU A 275 16.52 -7.78 13.36
N LEU A 276 17.06 -6.57 13.16
CA LEU A 276 17.65 -6.15 11.89
C LEU A 276 18.99 -6.81 11.58
N ARG A 277 19.78 -7.18 12.61
CA ARG A 277 21.11 -7.77 12.45
C ARG A 277 21.07 -9.27 12.26
N ASP A 278 20.30 -9.96 13.10
CA ASP A 278 20.42 -11.39 13.30
C ASP A 278 19.21 -12.17 12.77
N VAL A 279 18.00 -11.61 12.88
CA VAL A 279 16.77 -12.31 12.50
C VAL A 279 16.42 -12.10 11.03
N LEU A 280 16.37 -10.88 10.54
CA LEU A 280 15.93 -10.60 9.17
C LEU A 280 16.90 -11.06 8.08
N PRO A 281 18.24 -11.02 8.24
CA PRO A 281 19.17 -11.54 7.22
C PRO A 281 19.02 -13.04 6.96
N SER A 282 18.46 -13.78 7.89
CA SER A 282 18.17 -15.21 7.77
C SER A 282 16.93 -15.50 6.93
N ALA A 283 16.11 -14.47 6.63
CA ALA A 283 14.91 -14.64 5.82
C ALA A 283 15.26 -15.15 4.42
N PRO A 284 14.59 -16.20 3.91
CA PRO A 284 14.75 -16.61 2.53
C PRO A 284 14.28 -15.45 1.65
N THR A 285 15.20 -14.77 0.98
CA THR A 285 14.88 -13.80 -0.07
C THR A 285 14.14 -14.57 -1.15
N VAL A 286 12.83 -14.39 -1.22
CA VAL A 286 11.99 -14.95 -2.28
C VAL A 286 12.51 -14.40 -3.61
N GLY A 287 13.15 -15.28 -4.38
CA GLY A 287 13.99 -15.06 -5.52
C GLY A 287 13.66 -13.84 -6.35
N ALA A 288 14.68 -13.09 -6.64
CA ALA A 288 14.73 -12.17 -7.76
C ALA A 288 14.53 -12.97 -9.07
N GLN A 289 13.30 -13.34 -9.38
CA GLN A 289 12.92 -13.71 -10.73
C GLN A 289 12.82 -12.43 -11.52
N SER A 290 13.83 -12.25 -12.37
CA SER A 290 13.91 -11.41 -13.56
C SER A 290 12.72 -10.45 -13.74
N GLY A 291 12.79 -9.28 -13.14
CA GLY A 291 12.02 -8.14 -13.59
C GLY A 291 12.51 -7.76 -14.98
N HIS A 292 11.66 -7.93 -15.97
CA HIS A 292 11.83 -7.26 -17.26
C HIS A 292 12.00 -5.77 -16.97
N GLY A 293 13.19 -5.25 -17.30
CA GLY A 293 13.44 -3.82 -17.33
C GLY A 293 12.40 -3.16 -18.24
N MET A 294 11.66 -2.22 -17.70
CA MET A 294 11.07 -1.17 -18.53
C MET A 294 12.23 -0.23 -18.84
N ASP A 295 12.78 -0.39 -20.03
CA ASP A 295 13.62 0.62 -20.64
C ASP A 295 12.72 1.82 -20.93
N ASP A 296 12.98 2.92 -20.25
CA ASP A 296 12.49 4.25 -20.62
C ASP A 296 13.22 4.64 -21.93
N GLU A 297 12.63 4.33 -23.08
CA GLU A 297 13.01 4.94 -24.35
C GLU A 297 12.53 6.41 -24.35
N ASP A 298 13.43 7.27 -23.90
CA ASP A 298 13.38 8.69 -24.23
C ASP A 298 14.03 8.86 -25.61
N GLY A 299 13.19 9.08 -26.62
CA GLY A 299 13.61 9.28 -28.00
C GLY A 299 14.33 10.62 -28.17
N GLY A 300 15.63 10.57 -28.35
CA GLY A 300 16.46 11.65 -28.81
C GLY A 300 17.38 11.14 -29.91
N ASP A 301 17.02 11.43 -31.17
CA ASP A 301 17.89 11.30 -32.34
C ASP A 301 19.17 12.14 -32.12
N ASP A 302 20.32 11.48 -32.08
CA ASP A 302 21.58 12.08 -32.50
C ASP A 302 22.53 11.00 -33.05
N ASP A 303 22.66 11.04 -34.35
CA ASP A 303 23.64 10.30 -35.14
C ASP A 303 25.06 10.78 -34.85
N ASN A 304 25.98 9.85 -34.76
CA ASN A 304 27.43 9.99 -34.89
C ASN A 304 28.27 10.01 -33.59
N ALA A 305 28.73 8.82 -33.17
CA ALA A 305 30.13 8.72 -32.67
C ALA A 305 30.63 7.24 -32.63
N LYS A 306 31.65 7.05 -33.36
CA LYS A 306 32.60 5.95 -33.57
C LYS A 306 32.78 4.94 -32.40
N ARG A 307 32.65 3.67 -32.74
CA ARG A 307 33.08 2.49 -31.97
C ARG A 307 34.56 2.58 -31.57
N ASN A 308 34.84 2.43 -30.28
CA ASN A 308 36.14 2.01 -29.77
C ASN A 308 35.93 0.79 -28.85
N PRO A 309 36.55 -0.37 -29.13
CA PRO A 309 36.44 -1.56 -28.30
C PRO A 309 37.60 -1.55 -27.27
N GLY A 310 37.27 -1.57 -25.99
CA GLY A 310 38.27 -1.89 -24.99
C GLY A 310 38.23 -1.06 -23.72
N LYS A 311 37.36 -1.45 -22.78
CA LYS A 311 37.67 -1.42 -21.33
C LYS A 311 36.56 -2.16 -20.59
N ASN A 312 36.76 -3.46 -20.43
CA ASN A 312 36.07 -4.28 -19.43
C ASN A 312 36.38 -3.70 -18.03
N LYS A 313 35.58 -2.76 -17.56
CA LYS A 313 35.48 -2.47 -16.12
C LYS A 313 34.67 -3.61 -15.53
N LYS A 314 35.35 -4.58 -14.90
CA LYS A 314 34.76 -5.49 -13.92
C LYS A 314 33.90 -4.64 -12.98
N LYS A 315 32.57 -4.68 -13.14
CA LYS A 315 31.65 -4.24 -12.09
C LYS A 315 31.97 -5.14 -10.89
N ARG A 316 32.62 -4.56 -9.89
CA ARG A 316 32.71 -5.16 -8.55
C ARG A 316 31.26 -5.48 -8.17
N GLY A 317 30.98 -6.74 -7.96
CA GLY A 317 29.68 -7.21 -7.51
C GLY A 317 29.33 -6.43 -6.24
N VAL A 318 28.29 -5.61 -6.33
CA VAL A 318 27.58 -5.10 -5.17
C VAL A 318 27.09 -6.35 -4.46
N MET A 319 27.60 -6.60 -3.25
CA MET A 319 27.06 -7.64 -2.37
C MET A 319 25.55 -7.46 -2.36
N SER A 320 24.85 -8.47 -2.87
CA SER A 320 23.38 -8.52 -2.84
C SER A 320 22.95 -8.26 -1.40
N ASN A 321 22.29 -7.11 -1.18
CA ASN A 321 21.78 -6.71 0.12
C ASN A 321 20.83 -7.81 0.58
N ARG A 322 21.18 -8.59 1.58
CA ARG A 322 20.42 -9.75 2.06
C ARG A 322 19.12 -9.35 2.74
N LEU A 323 19.01 -8.09 3.17
CA LEU A 323 17.79 -7.53 3.74
C LEU A 323 16.91 -6.98 2.61
N GLY A 324 15.69 -7.47 2.48
CA GLY A 324 14.68 -6.89 1.62
C GLY A 324 14.29 -5.47 2.06
N LEU A 325 13.42 -4.80 1.30
CA LEU A 325 12.92 -3.48 1.68
C LEU A 325 12.13 -3.56 2.99
N THR A 326 12.57 -2.79 3.98
CA THR A 326 12.04 -2.81 5.36
C THR A 326 11.40 -1.47 5.71
N LEU A 327 10.16 -1.51 6.21
CA LEU A 327 9.41 -0.35 6.66
C LEU A 327 9.21 -0.40 8.18
N ILE A 328 9.68 0.63 8.90
CA ILE A 328 9.57 0.72 10.37
C ILE A 328 8.57 1.80 10.74
N PHE A 329 7.54 1.44 11.51
CA PHE A 329 6.54 2.38 12.01
C PHE A 329 6.91 2.92 13.37
N ALA A 330 7.09 4.23 13.46
CA ALA A 330 7.37 4.99 14.67
C ALA A 330 6.18 5.89 15.04
N ALA A 331 6.02 6.22 16.33
CA ALA A 331 4.89 6.99 16.83
C ALA A 331 4.95 8.48 16.44
N THR A 332 6.13 9.11 16.54
CA THR A 332 6.32 10.55 16.36
C THR A 332 7.46 10.87 15.40
N ARG A 333 7.53 12.13 14.92
CA ARG A 333 8.66 12.61 14.13
C ARG A 333 10.00 12.47 14.86
N HIS A 334 10.02 12.71 16.17
CA HIS A 334 11.23 12.61 16.98
C HIS A 334 11.74 11.17 17.04
N HIS A 335 10.83 10.20 17.16
CA HIS A 335 11.20 8.78 17.04
C HIS A 335 11.73 8.44 15.65
N VAL A 336 11.21 9.05 14.57
CA VAL A 336 11.75 8.84 13.22
C VAL A 336 13.18 9.36 13.10
N ASP A 337 13.44 10.59 13.56
CA ASP A 337 14.77 11.19 13.53
C ASP A 337 15.75 10.39 14.39
N TYR A 338 15.34 10.03 15.63
CA TYR A 338 16.11 9.22 16.56
C TYR A 338 16.48 7.86 15.94
N LEU A 339 15.49 7.07 15.51
CA LEU A 339 15.73 5.74 14.95
C LEU A 339 16.55 5.78 13.67
N THR A 340 16.35 6.80 12.82
CA THR A 340 17.16 6.96 11.61
C THR A 340 18.63 7.19 11.97
N THR A 341 18.91 8.02 12.99
CA THR A 341 20.27 8.27 13.48
C THR A 341 20.85 7.00 14.10
N LEU A 342 20.12 6.36 15.01
CA LEU A 342 20.55 5.11 15.68
C LEU A 342 20.94 4.04 14.64
N LEU A 343 20.09 3.79 13.66
CA LEU A 343 20.31 2.75 12.66
C LEU A 343 21.50 3.05 11.74
N ASN A 344 21.73 4.32 11.40
CA ASN A 344 22.87 4.72 10.56
C ASN A 344 24.20 4.65 11.33
N THR A 345 24.17 4.78 12.66
CA THR A 345 25.35 4.71 13.52
C THR A 345 25.66 3.31 14.02
N ALA A 346 24.64 2.44 14.07
CA ALA A 346 24.76 1.08 14.62
C ALA A 346 25.65 0.11 13.82
N GLY A 347 26.21 0.52 12.70
CA GLY A 347 27.11 -0.30 11.91
C GLY A 347 26.45 -1.54 11.28
N LEU A 348 25.16 -1.48 10.98
CA LEU A 348 24.39 -2.57 10.38
C LEU A 348 24.79 -2.90 8.94
N GLY A 349 25.71 -2.12 8.34
CA GLY A 349 26.08 -2.25 6.93
C GLY A 349 24.96 -1.82 5.95
N MET A 350 23.91 -1.23 6.46
CA MET A 350 22.75 -0.73 5.72
C MET A 350 22.35 0.64 6.26
N GLU A 351 21.92 1.52 5.38
CA GLU A 351 21.48 2.85 5.76
C GLU A 351 19.95 2.95 5.85
N ALA A 352 19.50 3.72 6.82
CA ALA A 352 18.10 4.08 7.01
C ALA A 352 17.81 5.49 6.52
N THR A 353 16.57 5.74 6.15
CA THR A 353 16.05 7.08 5.88
C THR A 353 14.69 7.27 6.56
N GLY A 354 14.34 8.51 6.91
CA GLY A 354 13.11 8.83 7.63
C GLY A 354 12.13 9.65 6.80
N ILE A 355 10.82 9.45 7.02
CA ILE A 355 9.76 10.30 6.46
C ILE A 355 8.69 10.57 7.52
N TYR A 356 8.35 11.86 7.73
CA TYR A 356 7.28 12.29 8.63
C TYR A 356 6.45 13.43 8.02
N GLY A 357 5.28 13.71 8.61
CA GLY A 357 4.26 14.58 8.00
C GLY A 357 4.69 16.02 7.75
N THR A 358 5.51 16.60 8.64
CA THR A 358 5.99 17.99 8.55
C THR A 358 7.29 18.16 7.75
N MET A 359 7.85 17.06 7.20
CA MET A 359 9.06 17.09 6.39
C MET A 359 8.85 17.87 5.09
N ASP A 360 9.88 18.60 4.65
CA ASP A 360 9.87 19.28 3.37
C ASP A 360 9.62 18.31 2.21
N GLN A 361 8.87 18.77 1.20
CA GLN A 361 8.44 17.93 0.08
C GLN A 361 9.59 17.47 -0.83
N VAL A 362 10.67 18.27 -0.91
CA VAL A 362 11.85 17.91 -1.71
C VAL A 362 12.59 16.79 -0.98
N ALA A 363 12.90 16.97 0.29
CA ALA A 363 13.57 15.97 1.13
C ALA A 363 12.76 14.66 1.20
N ARG A 364 11.42 14.76 1.33
CA ARG A 364 10.53 13.60 1.33
C ARG A 364 10.60 12.80 0.03
N LYS A 365 10.61 13.48 -1.13
CA LYS A 365 10.74 12.82 -2.44
C LYS A 365 12.11 12.15 -2.60
N GLU A 366 13.17 12.81 -2.16
CA GLU A 366 14.52 12.28 -2.22
C GLU A 366 14.68 11.04 -1.35
N ASN A 367 14.24 11.10 -0.09
CA ASN A 367 14.29 9.95 0.83
C ASN A 367 13.49 8.76 0.29
N LEU A 368 12.32 9.02 -0.28
CA LEU A 368 11.51 7.97 -0.89
C LEU A 368 12.18 7.37 -2.14
N ALA A 369 12.86 8.18 -2.94
CA ALA A 369 13.60 7.71 -4.12
C ALA A 369 14.77 6.82 -3.73
N ARG A 370 15.55 7.21 -2.70
CA ARG A 370 16.65 6.39 -2.15
C ARG A 370 16.17 5.06 -1.58
N PHE A 371 15.02 5.07 -0.90
CA PHE A 371 14.39 3.83 -0.43
C PHE A 371 13.95 2.94 -1.58
N ARG A 372 13.29 3.49 -2.60
CA ARG A 372 12.81 2.75 -3.77
C ARG A 372 13.94 2.13 -4.60
N SER A 373 15.06 2.82 -4.71
CA SER A 373 16.25 2.30 -5.41
C SER A 373 16.97 1.21 -4.63
N GLY A 374 16.65 1.00 -3.34
CA GLY A 374 17.38 0.10 -2.45
C GLY A 374 18.72 0.67 -1.98
N GLU A 375 19.03 1.95 -2.28
CA GLU A 375 20.21 2.65 -1.75
C GLU A 375 20.14 2.71 -0.22
N LYS A 376 18.94 3.03 0.31
CA LYS A 376 18.62 2.98 1.74
C LYS A 376 17.46 2.02 1.97
N PRO A 377 17.73 0.74 2.22
CA PRO A 377 16.70 -0.30 2.25
C PRO A 377 15.77 -0.23 3.46
N ILE A 378 16.09 0.62 4.45
CA ILE A 378 15.28 0.82 5.65
C ILE A 378 14.62 2.19 5.60
N LEU A 379 13.28 2.21 5.72
CA LEU A 379 12.49 3.43 5.78
C LEU A 379 11.75 3.53 7.12
N VAL A 380 12.06 4.55 7.92
CA VAL A 380 11.36 4.84 9.18
C VAL A 380 10.27 5.88 8.92
N VAL A 381 9.02 5.59 9.34
CA VAL A 381 7.88 6.45 9.04
C VAL A 381 6.92 6.61 10.21
N THR A 382 6.20 7.74 10.23
CA THR A 382 4.98 7.87 11.04
C THR A 382 3.76 7.44 10.24
N ASP A 383 2.66 7.06 10.91
CA ASP A 383 1.41 6.69 10.24
C ASP A 383 0.91 7.75 9.25
N VAL A 384 0.96 9.02 9.66
CA VAL A 384 0.54 10.15 8.81
C VAL A 384 1.37 10.21 7.53
N ALA A 385 2.66 10.00 7.65
CA ALA A 385 3.58 10.04 6.52
C ALA A 385 3.51 8.79 5.64
N ALA A 386 3.24 7.62 6.22
CA ALA A 386 3.10 6.36 5.50
C ALA A 386 1.84 6.28 4.64
N ARG A 387 0.85 7.14 4.92
CA ARG A 387 -0.39 7.21 4.15
C ARG A 387 -0.14 7.79 2.76
N GLY A 388 -0.65 7.12 1.74
CA GLY A 388 -0.52 7.57 0.36
C GLY A 388 0.90 7.50 -0.22
N ILE A 389 1.89 6.98 0.53
CA ILE A 389 3.21 6.72 -0.05
C ILE A 389 3.08 5.55 -1.01
N ASP A 390 3.48 5.79 -2.25
CA ASP A 390 3.68 4.75 -3.23
C ASP A 390 5.03 4.07 -2.93
N VAL A 391 4.98 3.06 -2.06
CA VAL A 391 6.16 2.22 -1.77
C VAL A 391 6.12 0.97 -2.62
N PRO A 392 7.30 0.50 -3.09
CA PRO A 392 7.40 -0.76 -3.81
C PRO A 392 6.90 -1.92 -2.93
N LEU A 393 6.98 -3.13 -3.44
CA LEU A 393 6.73 -4.33 -2.65
C LEU A 393 7.73 -4.37 -1.50
N ILE A 394 7.18 -4.35 -0.27
CA ILE A 394 7.97 -4.38 0.97
C ILE A 394 8.03 -5.81 1.46
N ASP A 395 9.20 -6.24 1.87
CA ASP A 395 9.42 -7.59 2.39
C ASP A 395 9.13 -7.63 3.90
N HIS A 396 9.53 -6.60 4.65
CA HIS A 396 9.38 -6.53 6.10
C HIS A 396 8.69 -5.24 6.56
N VAL A 397 7.69 -5.38 7.42
CA VAL A 397 7.06 -4.30 8.17
C VAL A 397 7.36 -4.50 9.66
N ILE A 398 7.92 -3.48 10.32
CA ILE A 398 8.23 -3.52 11.74
C ILE A 398 7.40 -2.46 12.47
N HIS A 399 6.65 -2.89 13.46
CA HIS A 399 5.95 -2.01 14.40
C HIS A 399 6.84 -1.75 15.61
N TYR A 400 7.72 -0.75 15.50
CA TYR A 400 8.51 -0.26 16.66
C TYR A 400 7.58 0.38 17.70
N ALA A 401 6.63 1.20 17.26
CA ALA A 401 5.47 1.58 18.05
C ALA A 401 4.30 0.67 17.69
N PHE A 402 3.86 -0.15 18.62
CA PHE A 402 2.79 -1.11 18.37
C PHE A 402 1.47 -0.38 18.06
N PRO A 403 0.66 -0.84 17.10
CA PRO A 403 -0.56 -0.14 16.72
C PRO A 403 -1.65 -0.29 17.79
N PRO A 404 -2.27 0.81 18.27
CA PRO A 404 -3.30 0.77 19.31
C PRO A 404 -4.65 0.21 18.85
N SER A 405 -4.74 -0.27 17.60
CA SER A 405 -5.95 -0.91 17.07
C SER A 405 -5.63 -1.89 15.97
N ALA A 406 -6.40 -2.95 15.88
CA ALA A 406 -6.29 -3.96 14.83
C ALA A 406 -6.46 -3.36 13.42
N LYS A 407 -7.32 -2.36 13.27
CA LYS A 407 -7.49 -1.62 12.02
C LYS A 407 -6.17 -0.97 11.56
N LEU A 408 -5.45 -0.31 12.46
CA LEU A 408 -4.17 0.33 12.14
C LEU A 408 -3.10 -0.71 11.81
N PHE A 409 -3.10 -1.84 12.52
CA PHE A 409 -2.23 -2.97 12.20
C PHE A 409 -2.44 -3.45 10.76
N VAL A 410 -3.68 -3.70 10.35
CA VAL A 410 -4.01 -4.14 8.98
C VAL A 410 -3.54 -3.12 7.94
N HIS A 411 -3.68 -1.83 8.20
CA HIS A 411 -3.22 -0.77 7.30
C HIS A 411 -1.70 -0.69 7.17
N ARG A 412 -0.97 -0.87 8.27
CA ARG A 412 0.50 -0.86 8.28
C ARG A 412 1.05 -2.13 7.63
N SER A 413 0.62 -3.29 8.10
CA SER A 413 1.07 -4.59 7.59
C SER A 413 0.62 -4.87 6.16
N GLY A 414 -0.48 -4.26 5.71
CA GLY A 414 -0.92 -4.28 4.31
C GLY A 414 0.05 -3.60 3.32
N ARG A 415 1.24 -3.16 3.76
CA ARG A 415 2.35 -2.75 2.89
C ARG A 415 3.19 -3.95 2.45
N ALA A 416 3.24 -5.01 3.25
CA ALA A 416 3.84 -6.30 2.91
C ALA A 416 2.81 -7.29 2.33
N ALA A 417 3.24 -8.44 1.90
CA ALA A 417 2.42 -9.55 1.41
C ALA A 417 1.40 -9.15 0.32
N ARG A 418 1.86 -8.42 -0.69
CA ARG A 418 1.06 -7.97 -1.83
C ARG A 418 1.33 -8.82 -3.07
N ALA A 419 0.33 -8.88 -3.96
CA ALA A 419 0.42 -9.56 -5.25
C ALA A 419 0.81 -11.05 -5.15
N GLY A 420 0.39 -11.75 -4.07
CA GLY A 420 0.67 -13.17 -3.86
C GLY A 420 2.09 -13.48 -3.37
N ARG A 421 2.86 -12.46 -2.95
CA ARG A 421 4.19 -12.65 -2.36
C ARG A 421 4.10 -12.78 -0.84
N ILE A 422 4.97 -13.58 -0.27
CA ILE A 422 5.15 -13.67 1.18
C ILE A 422 5.71 -12.34 1.69
N GLY A 423 5.21 -11.87 2.82
CA GLY A 423 5.69 -10.69 3.52
C GLY A 423 5.71 -10.95 5.02
N TYR A 424 6.59 -10.26 5.73
CA TYR A 424 6.79 -10.43 7.17
C TYR A 424 6.35 -9.17 7.92
N CYS A 425 5.70 -9.38 9.04
CA CYS A 425 5.25 -8.32 9.93
C CYS A 425 5.75 -8.59 11.35
N TRP A 426 6.51 -7.67 11.89
CA TRP A 426 7.12 -7.76 13.20
C TRP A 426 6.53 -6.74 14.15
N GLY A 427 6.33 -7.10 15.39
CA GLY A 427 5.92 -6.17 16.44
C GLY A 427 6.88 -6.26 17.62
N ILE A 428 7.41 -5.11 18.06
CA ILE A 428 8.18 -5.00 19.29
C ILE A 428 7.22 -4.43 20.34
N VAL A 429 6.91 -5.24 21.36
CA VAL A 429 5.82 -4.99 22.29
C VAL A 429 6.38 -4.80 23.70
N ASP A 430 6.19 -3.62 24.26
CA ASP A 430 6.48 -3.36 25.66
C ASP A 430 5.26 -3.64 26.56
N PRO A 431 5.43 -3.63 27.90
CA PRO A 431 4.34 -3.95 28.83
C PRO A 431 3.10 -3.05 28.67
N GLU A 432 3.25 -1.79 28.25
CA GLU A 432 2.14 -0.85 28.09
C GLU A 432 1.32 -1.16 26.82
N GLU A 433 1.93 -1.81 25.83
CA GLU A 433 1.30 -2.17 24.56
C GLU A 433 0.68 -3.58 24.55
N LEU A 434 0.94 -4.40 25.57
CA LEU A 434 0.37 -5.76 25.70
C LEU A 434 -1.15 -5.81 25.52
N PRO A 435 -1.96 -4.90 26.08
CA PRO A 435 -3.41 -4.92 25.87
C PRO A 435 -3.79 -4.82 24.38
N TYR A 436 -3.09 -3.97 23.61
CA TYR A 436 -3.33 -3.82 22.17
C TYR A 436 -2.95 -5.07 21.38
N MET A 437 -1.91 -5.78 21.83
CA MET A 437 -1.48 -7.04 21.23
C MET A 437 -2.53 -8.12 21.45
N VAL A 438 -3.11 -8.23 22.64
CA VAL A 438 -4.19 -9.18 22.96
C VAL A 438 -5.43 -8.89 22.11
N ASP A 439 -5.85 -7.63 22.02
CA ASP A 439 -6.97 -7.23 21.17
C ASP A 439 -6.73 -7.57 19.69
N LEU A 440 -5.50 -7.34 19.22
CA LEU A 440 -5.11 -7.69 17.87
C LEU A 440 -5.15 -9.19 17.63
N HIS A 441 -4.70 -9.98 18.58
CA HIS A 441 -4.72 -11.44 18.48
C HIS A 441 -6.15 -11.98 18.34
N VAL A 442 -7.07 -11.51 19.19
CA VAL A 442 -8.49 -11.85 19.10
C VAL A 442 -9.06 -11.47 17.72
N PHE A 443 -8.66 -10.31 17.20
CA PHE A 443 -9.10 -9.85 15.87
C PHE A 443 -8.54 -10.71 14.73
N LEU A 444 -7.28 -11.13 14.81
CA LEU A 444 -6.63 -11.93 13.76
C LEU A 444 -7.19 -13.37 13.70
N GLY A 445 -7.67 -13.90 14.82
CA GLY A 445 -8.20 -15.26 14.94
C GLY A 445 -7.16 -16.34 14.59
N ARG A 446 -5.86 -16.02 14.64
CA ARG A 446 -4.77 -16.95 14.36
C ARG A 446 -4.32 -17.63 15.65
N ARG A 447 -3.80 -18.83 15.54
CA ARG A 447 -3.23 -19.56 16.69
C ARG A 447 -1.95 -18.87 17.15
N LEU A 448 -1.67 -18.96 18.47
CA LEU A 448 -0.42 -18.53 19.07
C LEU A 448 0.60 -19.67 19.02
N SER A 449 1.83 -19.37 18.66
CA SER A 449 2.97 -20.26 18.76
C SER A 449 3.99 -19.64 19.72
N ASN A 450 4.35 -20.34 20.78
CA ASN A 450 5.31 -19.88 21.80
C ASN A 450 6.77 -20.10 21.39
N GLY A 451 7.06 -20.35 20.13
CA GLY A 451 8.44 -20.55 19.65
C GLY A 451 9.11 -21.86 20.11
N THR A 452 8.55 -22.59 21.06
CA THR A 452 8.96 -23.95 21.35
C THR A 452 8.37 -24.86 20.29
N ILE A 453 9.17 -25.17 19.30
CA ILE A 453 8.85 -26.23 18.33
C ILE A 453 9.09 -27.53 19.10
N GLU A 454 8.02 -28.17 19.54
CA GLU A 454 8.09 -29.61 19.80
C GLU A 454 8.55 -30.25 18.50
N LYS A 455 9.76 -30.79 18.51
CA LYS A 455 10.18 -31.72 17.48
C LYS A 455 9.16 -32.84 17.54
N ASP A 456 8.28 -32.92 16.54
CA ASP A 456 7.57 -34.14 16.27
C ASP A 456 8.63 -35.26 16.16
N SER A 457 8.81 -35.96 17.25
CA SER A 457 9.44 -37.26 17.24
C SER A 457 8.53 -38.12 16.36
N LYS A 458 8.89 -38.26 15.11
CA LYS A 458 8.37 -39.35 14.29
C LYS A 458 8.75 -40.62 15.04
N GLU A 459 7.78 -41.16 15.76
CA GLU A 459 7.80 -42.56 16.13
C GLU A 459 7.92 -43.35 14.83
N ALA A 460 9.11 -43.84 14.59
CA ALA A 460 9.34 -44.93 13.66
C ALA A 460 8.78 -46.16 14.35
N ASP A 461 7.59 -46.59 13.94
CA ASP A 461 7.15 -47.97 14.13
C ASP A 461 8.18 -48.87 13.49
N ASN A 462 9.01 -49.46 14.31
CA ASN A 462 9.71 -50.71 14.02
C ASN A 462 9.23 -51.73 15.06
N ASP A 463 8.22 -52.48 14.68
CA ASP A 463 8.02 -53.83 15.20
C ASP A 463 9.31 -54.62 14.88
N ASP A 464 9.93 -55.20 15.90
CA ASP A 464 10.42 -56.57 15.94
C ASP A 464 11.29 -56.77 17.20
N ASP A 465 10.72 -57.50 18.13
CA ASP A 465 11.14 -58.77 18.73
C ASP A 465 12.43 -58.84 19.58
N ASP A 466 12.18 -59.56 20.71
CA ASP A 466 13.11 -60.36 21.53
C ASP A 466 14.08 -59.70 22.55
N GLY A 467 13.63 -59.82 23.78
CA GLY A 467 14.34 -60.54 24.90
C GLY A 467 15.67 -59.98 25.43
N GLU A 468 15.66 -59.51 26.65
CA GLU A 468 16.35 -60.12 27.81
C GLU A 468 16.52 -59.11 28.96
N GLU A 469 16.12 -59.59 30.11
CA GLU A 469 16.29 -58.94 31.43
C GLU A 469 17.81 -58.80 31.77
N SER A 470 18.23 -57.63 32.26
CA SER A 470 19.34 -57.55 33.20
C SER A 470 19.19 -56.38 34.15
N ASN A 471 19.04 -56.74 35.42
CA ASN A 471 19.11 -55.87 36.59
C ASN A 471 20.50 -55.18 36.66
N GLY A 472 20.48 -53.89 36.92
CA GLY A 472 21.69 -53.17 37.29
C GLY A 472 21.34 -51.89 38.02
N ASP A 473 21.37 -51.96 39.37
CA ASP A 473 21.38 -50.82 40.25
C ASP A 473 22.51 -49.86 39.90
N VAL A 474 22.18 -48.59 39.64
CA VAL A 474 23.17 -47.51 39.70
C VAL A 474 22.56 -46.33 40.45
N VAL A 475 23.27 -46.06 41.52
CA VAL A 475 23.19 -45.01 42.53
C VAL A 475 23.11 -43.63 41.89
N GLY A 476 22.23 -42.79 42.48
CA GLY A 476 22.09 -41.37 42.14
C GLY A 476 23.40 -40.60 42.32
N ASP A 477 23.61 -39.67 41.37
CA ASP A 477 24.47 -38.53 41.58
C ASP A 477 23.68 -37.30 41.18
N ASP A 478 23.26 -36.53 42.21
CA ASP A 478 22.59 -35.26 42.10
C ASP A 478 23.61 -34.23 41.59
N ASN A 479 23.58 -33.93 40.31
CA ASN A 479 24.12 -32.67 39.78
C ASN A 479 22.97 -31.86 39.17
N GLU A 480 22.37 -31.06 40.05
CA GLU A 480 21.71 -29.82 39.68
C GLU A 480 22.75 -28.90 39.06
N ASP A 481 22.55 -28.52 37.81
CA ASP A 481 22.84 -27.28 37.10
C ASP A 481 23.30 -27.56 35.70
N ASP A 482 22.36 -27.73 34.82
CA ASP A 482 22.48 -27.28 33.43
C ASP A 482 21.09 -26.99 32.90
N THR A 483 20.57 -25.78 33.25
CA THR A 483 19.52 -25.17 32.50
C THR A 483 20.12 -24.75 31.16
N ASP A 484 20.15 -25.68 30.22
CA ASP A 484 20.30 -25.39 28.81
C ASP A 484 19.18 -24.44 28.40
N THR A 485 19.46 -23.15 28.52
CA THR A 485 18.71 -22.10 27.84
C THR A 485 18.96 -22.27 26.35
N GLU A 486 18.21 -23.19 25.72
CA GLU A 486 18.15 -23.28 24.27
C GLU A 486 17.79 -21.90 23.72
N SER A 487 18.75 -21.29 23.08
CA SER A 487 18.59 -20.02 22.38
C SER A 487 17.51 -20.19 21.32
N LEU A 488 16.37 -19.55 21.54
CA LEU A 488 15.28 -19.47 20.57
C LEU A 488 15.73 -18.67 19.36
N THR A 489 16.48 -19.30 18.46
CA THR A 489 16.74 -18.78 17.13
C THR A 489 15.49 -19.02 16.29
N TYR A 490 14.69 -17.96 16.09
CA TYR A 490 13.58 -18.02 15.15
C TYR A 490 14.08 -18.32 13.75
N SER A 491 13.82 -19.53 13.26
CA SER A 491 13.97 -19.79 11.84
C SER A 491 12.77 -19.18 11.12
N LEU A 492 13.02 -18.13 10.34
CA LEU A 492 11.99 -17.50 9.48
C LEU A 492 11.36 -18.48 8.48
N ALA A 493 12.06 -19.58 8.18
CA ALA A 493 11.57 -20.65 7.32
C ALA A 493 10.38 -21.41 7.93
N GLU A 494 10.24 -21.37 9.25
CA GLU A 494 9.20 -22.08 10.00
C GLU A 494 7.97 -21.22 10.32
N MET A 495 8.00 -19.92 10.03
CA MET A 495 6.84 -19.05 10.24
C MET A 495 5.71 -19.42 9.28
N THR A 496 4.56 -19.80 9.82
CA THR A 496 3.36 -20.17 9.06
C THR A 496 2.35 -19.03 9.00
N PRO A 497 1.52 -18.95 7.95
CA PRO A 497 0.56 -17.85 7.78
C PRO A 497 -0.65 -17.94 8.70
N ASP A 498 -0.93 -19.09 9.27
CA ASP A 498 -2.07 -19.39 10.16
C ASP A 498 -1.77 -19.19 11.64
N MET A 499 -0.51 -18.92 11.98
CA MET A 499 -0.04 -18.67 13.33
C MET A 499 0.48 -17.24 13.50
N VAL A 500 0.49 -16.79 14.73
CA VAL A 500 1.26 -15.63 15.21
C VAL A 500 2.35 -16.16 16.12
N HIS A 501 3.59 -15.89 15.74
CA HIS A 501 4.75 -16.36 16.49
C HIS A 501 5.10 -15.34 17.58
N TYR A 502 5.28 -15.83 18.78
CA TYR A 502 5.72 -15.04 19.95
C TYR A 502 7.10 -15.45 20.36
N GLY A 503 7.87 -14.49 20.88
CA GLY A 503 9.13 -14.78 21.47
C GLY A 503 9.66 -13.64 22.32
N CYS A 504 10.71 -13.96 23.06
CA CYS A 504 11.56 -12.97 23.71
C CYS A 504 12.98 -13.19 23.20
N ILE A 505 13.77 -12.12 23.20
CA ILE A 505 15.19 -12.20 22.91
C ILE A 505 15.87 -12.78 24.15
N PRO A 506 16.82 -13.72 24.05
CA PRO A 506 17.58 -14.22 25.18
C PRO A 506 18.20 -13.07 25.98
N GLU A 507 18.16 -13.17 27.31
CA GLU A 507 18.55 -12.07 28.20
C GLU A 507 19.98 -11.59 27.97
N LEU A 508 20.91 -12.53 27.75
CA LEU A 508 22.32 -12.19 27.46
C LEU A 508 22.47 -11.38 26.18
N THR A 509 21.81 -11.79 25.10
CA THR A 509 21.81 -11.08 23.80
C THR A 509 21.19 -9.69 23.94
N LEU A 510 20.11 -9.57 24.70
CA LEU A 510 19.43 -8.31 24.93
C LEU A 510 20.30 -7.34 25.74
N VAL A 511 21.00 -7.82 26.77
CA VAL A 511 21.94 -7.02 27.56
C VAL A 511 23.08 -6.49 26.70
N GLU A 512 23.67 -7.32 25.85
CA GLU A 512 24.72 -6.90 24.91
C GLU A 512 24.25 -5.81 23.96
N GLU A 513 23.03 -5.96 23.41
CA GLU A 513 22.47 -4.94 22.50
C GLU A 513 22.08 -3.66 23.24
N VAL A 514 21.60 -3.71 24.48
CA VAL A 514 21.37 -2.53 25.31
C VAL A 514 22.67 -1.77 25.55
N GLU A 515 23.77 -2.46 25.83
CA GLU A 515 25.09 -1.84 25.97
C GLU A 515 25.59 -1.24 24.66
N ASN A 516 25.31 -1.89 23.52
CA ASN A 516 25.61 -1.35 22.18
C ASN A 516 24.84 -0.04 21.94
N VAL A 517 23.54 0.00 22.20
CA VAL A 517 22.71 1.22 22.09
C VAL A 517 23.27 2.33 22.97
N ARG A 518 23.63 2.05 24.23
CA ARG A 518 24.25 3.03 25.15
C ARG A 518 25.59 3.54 24.60
N ARG A 519 26.44 2.64 24.09
CA ARG A 519 27.74 3.01 23.52
C ARG A 519 27.58 3.90 22.27
N ILE A 520 26.60 3.61 21.42
CA ILE A 520 26.25 4.44 20.27
C ILE A 520 25.79 5.81 20.74
N ALA A 521 24.87 5.87 21.70
CA ALA A 521 24.38 7.11 22.25
C ALA A 521 25.50 7.96 22.87
N ASP A 522 26.48 7.35 23.54
CA ASP A 522 27.61 8.02 24.16
C ASP A 522 28.66 8.49 23.13
N SER A 523 28.88 7.75 22.04
CA SER A 523 29.90 8.08 21.03
C SER A 523 29.54 9.29 20.16
N GLU A 524 28.29 9.46 19.80
CA GLU A 524 27.81 10.62 19.03
C GLU A 524 27.66 11.89 19.88
N MET A 525 27.69 11.75 21.20
CA MET A 525 27.42 12.83 22.14
C MET A 525 28.58 13.83 22.32
N THR A 526 29.71 13.62 21.68
CA THR A 526 30.87 14.51 21.80
C THR A 526 30.93 15.64 20.78
N GLY A 527 30.01 15.73 19.81
CA GLY A 527 30.19 16.64 18.66
C GLY A 527 29.03 17.45 18.10
N SER A 528 27.77 17.29 18.47
CA SER A 528 26.67 18.04 17.83
C SER A 528 25.53 18.48 18.75
N HIS A 529 24.80 19.54 18.35
CA HIS A 529 23.58 20.05 18.98
C HIS A 529 22.44 19.01 19.05
N ASP A 530 22.47 17.98 18.21
CA ASP A 530 21.48 16.89 18.20
C ASP A 530 21.67 15.90 19.35
N ALA A 531 22.84 15.87 19.95
CA ALA A 531 23.19 15.04 21.09
C ALA A 531 22.39 15.38 22.37
N GLU A 532 22.04 16.64 22.58
CA GLU A 532 21.23 17.08 23.71
C GLU A 532 19.78 16.63 23.57
N ALA A 533 19.24 16.62 22.34
CA ALA A 533 17.91 16.13 22.02
C ALA A 533 17.82 14.60 22.18
N LEU A 534 18.86 13.85 21.78
CA LEU A 534 18.94 12.40 22.03
C LEU A 534 18.99 12.07 23.52
N ARG A 535 19.75 12.80 24.32
CA ARG A 535 19.82 12.61 25.79
C ARG A 535 18.48 12.84 26.50
N ALA A 536 17.68 13.79 25.98
CA ALA A 536 16.37 14.09 26.55
C ALA A 536 15.34 12.98 26.25
N LEU A 537 15.56 12.21 25.17
CA LEU A 537 14.68 11.10 24.76
C LEU A 537 15.05 9.75 25.41
N THR A 538 16.30 9.60 25.92
CA THR A 538 16.78 8.39 26.59
C THR A 538 16.65 8.46 28.11
N ARG A 539 16.23 9.59 28.68
CA ARG A 539 15.86 9.77 30.09
C ARG A 539 14.33 9.74 30.28
#